data_872ad62b6981b51f6137777219188722
#
_entry.id   872ad62b6981b51f6137777219188722
#
_cell.length_a   1.000
_cell.length_b   1.000
_cell.length_c   1.000
_cell.angle_alpha   90.00
_cell.angle_beta   90.00
_cell.angle_gamma   90.00
#
_symmetry.space_group_name_H-M   'P 1'
#
loop_
_entity.id
_entity.type
_entity.pdbx_description
1 polymer ?
#
loop_
_entity_poly.entity_id
_entity_poly.type
_entity_poly.pdbx_seq_one_letter_code
_entity_poly.pdbx_strand_id
1 'polypeptide(L)'
;MKTKTQLRVGGVPEHFNLPWQWAAERDIFSAHGIDLSWTMYAGGTGAMTQALQSDALDVAILLTEGFVAAANDGLKAKIAKVYIDTPLVWGIYTSADASFDKLSKQHSSPVAISRFGSGSHLMSMIHARERGITLKENQFNVVNSLYGGVESLKRHDSKLFYWEKFMTRPHVKSGELKMIGEFCAPWSSFLIIVSDDALKKKRQAIEHLLQIMNAECIAFKQENHSAIQLRKKFDMSIPEARQWLKHTQWNYNFEVEHASLNNAKQALVIVGKCDEQLKIERLCAPWLKLI
;
A
#
# COMPACT_ATOMS: atom_id res chain seq x y z
N MET A 1 -6.71 -8.35 36.61
CA MET A 1 -6.07 -7.88 35.36
C MET A 1 -7.13 -7.29 34.47
N LYS A 2 -6.97 -6.06 33.94
CA LYS A 2 -7.91 -5.53 32.93
C LYS A 2 -7.82 -6.41 31.69
N THR A 3 -8.94 -6.86 31.18
CA THR A 3 -9.02 -7.62 29.91
C THR A 3 -8.48 -6.73 28.78
N LYS A 4 -7.47 -7.21 28.04
CA LYS A 4 -6.94 -6.50 26.87
C LYS A 4 -7.95 -6.56 25.72
N THR A 5 -8.05 -5.49 24.96
CA THR A 5 -8.88 -5.49 23.74
C THR A 5 -8.09 -6.10 22.59
N GLN A 6 -8.64 -7.18 22.00
CA GLN A 6 -8.02 -7.81 20.84
C GLN A 6 -8.25 -6.97 19.59
N LEU A 7 -7.17 -6.73 18.81
CA LEU A 7 -7.19 -6.07 17.52
C LEU A 7 -6.40 -6.90 16.50
N ARG A 8 -7.06 -7.28 15.40
CA ARG A 8 -6.47 -8.00 14.25
C ARG A 8 -6.06 -6.97 13.21
N VAL A 9 -4.77 -6.83 12.97
CA VAL A 9 -4.19 -5.79 12.10
C VAL A 9 -3.44 -6.44 10.94
N GLY A 10 -3.67 -5.96 9.71
CA GLY A 10 -3.01 -6.46 8.52
C GLY A 10 -2.22 -5.37 7.78
N GLY A 11 -1.08 -5.77 7.21
CA GLY A 11 -0.26 -4.93 6.33
C GLY A 11 0.55 -5.73 5.34
N VAL A 12 1.09 -5.06 4.33
CA VAL A 12 2.01 -5.67 3.36
C VAL A 12 3.39 -5.92 4.00
N PRO A 13 4.16 -6.94 3.53
CA PRO A 13 5.51 -7.20 4.00
C PRO A 13 6.52 -6.20 3.42
N GLU A 14 6.27 -4.92 3.58
CA GLU A 14 7.06 -3.83 3.05
C GLU A 14 7.58 -2.91 4.17
N HIS A 15 8.62 -2.18 3.88
CA HIS A 15 9.35 -1.33 4.83
C HIS A 15 8.48 -0.25 5.51
N PHE A 16 7.42 0.21 4.88
CA PHE A 16 6.46 1.16 5.49
C PHE A 16 5.85 0.65 6.79
N ASN A 17 5.68 -0.67 6.93
CA ASN A 17 5.06 -1.33 8.08
C ASN A 17 6.05 -1.76 9.16
N LEU A 18 7.35 -1.43 9.01
CA LEU A 18 8.36 -1.79 10.00
C LEU A 18 8.09 -1.18 11.39
N PRO A 19 7.55 0.05 11.53
CA PRO A 19 7.16 0.59 12.85
C PRO A 19 6.16 -0.29 13.62
N TRP A 20 5.21 -0.93 12.93
CA TRP A 20 4.26 -1.87 13.55
C TRP A 20 4.94 -3.08 14.15
N GLN A 21 5.86 -3.69 13.39
CA GLN A 21 6.62 -4.85 13.83
C GLN A 21 7.56 -4.49 14.98
N TRP A 22 8.21 -3.33 14.88
CA TRP A 22 9.10 -2.81 15.92
C TRP A 22 8.35 -2.52 17.23
N ALA A 23 7.14 -1.98 17.17
CA ALA A 23 6.29 -1.78 18.33
C ALA A 23 5.83 -3.12 18.95
N ALA A 24 5.48 -4.09 18.12
CA ALA A 24 5.08 -5.42 18.56
C ALA A 24 6.24 -6.18 19.24
N GLU A 25 7.45 -6.14 18.66
CA GLU A 25 8.67 -6.76 19.22
C GLU A 25 9.05 -6.20 20.61
N ARG A 26 8.59 -4.99 20.95
CA ARG A 26 8.82 -4.32 22.25
C ARG A 26 7.62 -4.38 23.19
N ASP A 27 6.62 -5.20 22.89
CA ASP A 27 5.39 -5.35 23.70
C ASP A 27 4.60 -4.03 23.95
N ILE A 28 4.79 -3.01 23.12
CA ILE A 28 4.21 -1.68 23.31
C ILE A 28 2.66 -1.76 23.35
N PHE A 29 2.04 -2.50 22.45
CA PHE A 29 0.58 -2.64 22.41
C PHE A 29 0.04 -3.30 23.68
N SER A 30 0.71 -4.36 24.13
CA SER A 30 0.38 -5.09 25.34
C SER A 30 0.45 -4.23 26.59
N ALA A 31 1.50 -3.39 26.71
CA ALA A 31 1.65 -2.42 27.81
C ALA A 31 0.50 -1.40 27.85
N HIS A 32 -0.12 -1.13 26.72
CA HIS A 32 -1.24 -0.20 26.59
C HIS A 32 -2.63 -0.87 26.57
N GLY A 33 -2.72 -2.14 27.00
CA GLY A 33 -4.02 -2.85 27.12
C GLY A 33 -4.60 -3.33 25.78
N ILE A 34 -3.79 -3.41 24.74
CA ILE A 34 -4.16 -3.94 23.41
C ILE A 34 -3.48 -5.29 23.20
N ASP A 35 -4.26 -6.31 22.89
CA ASP A 35 -3.79 -7.61 22.39
C ASP A 35 -3.81 -7.55 20.86
N LEU A 36 -2.65 -7.18 20.26
CA LEU A 36 -2.54 -6.97 18.82
C LEU A 36 -2.00 -8.21 18.13
N SER A 37 -2.76 -8.73 17.16
CA SER A 37 -2.26 -9.72 16.21
C SER A 37 -1.95 -9.06 14.87
N TRP A 38 -0.68 -9.16 14.45
CA TRP A 38 -0.22 -8.65 13.15
C TRP A 38 -0.15 -9.76 12.12
N THR A 39 -0.79 -9.55 10.96
CA THR A 39 -0.74 -10.49 9.82
C THR A 39 -0.16 -9.81 8.58
N MET A 40 0.83 -10.45 7.96
CA MET A 40 1.42 -9.99 6.70
C MET A 40 0.65 -10.55 5.50
N TYR A 41 0.21 -9.66 4.63
CA TYR A 41 -0.52 -9.99 3.41
C TYR A 41 0.36 -9.74 2.17
N ALA A 42 1.11 -10.74 1.75
CA ALA A 42 1.94 -10.68 0.53
C ALA A 42 1.11 -10.35 -0.72
N GLY A 43 -0.15 -10.69 -0.70
CA GLY A 43 -1.10 -10.34 -1.74
C GLY A 43 -1.54 -8.86 -1.75
N GLY A 44 -1.11 -8.01 -0.80
CA GLY A 44 -1.37 -6.56 -0.79
C GLY A 44 -2.82 -6.16 -0.50
N THR A 45 -3.17 -4.94 -0.91
CA THR A 45 -4.46 -4.30 -0.62
C THR A 45 -5.67 -5.17 -0.91
N GLY A 46 -5.75 -5.83 -2.07
CA GLY A 46 -6.92 -6.63 -2.42
C GLY A 46 -7.13 -7.85 -1.50
N ALA A 47 -6.06 -8.49 -0.94
CA ALA A 47 -6.24 -9.57 0.03
C ALA A 47 -6.71 -9.03 1.39
N MET A 48 -6.23 -7.86 1.78
CA MET A 48 -6.64 -7.22 3.03
C MET A 48 -8.07 -6.68 2.97
N THR A 49 -8.54 -6.17 1.81
CA THR A 49 -9.95 -5.78 1.63
C THR A 49 -10.89 -6.98 1.77
N GLN A 50 -10.52 -8.15 1.21
CA GLN A 50 -11.25 -9.39 1.41
C GLN A 50 -11.26 -9.83 2.89
N ALA A 51 -10.12 -9.70 3.57
CA ALA A 51 -10.02 -10.02 5.00
C ALA A 51 -10.85 -9.09 5.90
N LEU A 52 -10.93 -7.79 5.57
CA LEU A 52 -11.85 -6.85 6.23
C LEU A 52 -13.31 -7.23 5.97
N GLN A 53 -13.65 -7.58 4.73
CA GLN A 53 -15.01 -7.95 4.34
C GLN A 53 -15.49 -9.25 4.98
N SER A 54 -14.59 -10.21 5.19
CA SER A 54 -14.87 -11.51 5.87
C SER A 54 -14.72 -11.47 7.38
N ASP A 55 -14.54 -10.28 7.98
CA ASP A 55 -14.28 -10.11 9.42
C ASP A 55 -13.02 -10.85 9.93
N ALA A 56 -12.04 -11.09 9.07
CA ALA A 56 -10.75 -11.64 9.48
C ALA A 56 -9.78 -10.56 10.01
N LEU A 57 -9.99 -9.29 9.65
CA LEU A 57 -9.25 -8.12 10.13
C LEU A 57 -10.19 -7.07 10.75
N ASP A 58 -9.71 -6.39 11.78
CA ASP A 58 -10.32 -5.19 12.34
C ASP A 58 -9.75 -3.92 11.68
N VAL A 59 -8.44 -3.94 11.40
CA VAL A 59 -7.66 -2.82 10.88
C VAL A 59 -6.75 -3.31 9.75
N ALA A 60 -6.62 -2.52 8.69
CA ALA A 60 -5.69 -2.82 7.58
C ALA A 60 -4.96 -1.57 7.10
N ILE A 61 -3.71 -1.74 6.70
CA ILE A 61 -2.91 -0.69 6.05
C ILE A 61 -3.03 -0.90 4.54
N LEU A 62 -3.82 -0.05 3.88
CA LEU A 62 -4.18 -0.17 2.47
C LEU A 62 -3.62 0.97 1.64
N LEU A 63 -3.34 0.70 0.36
CA LEU A 63 -3.15 1.74 -0.64
C LEU A 63 -4.43 2.57 -0.79
N THR A 64 -4.27 3.88 -0.94
CA THR A 64 -5.38 4.85 -1.02
C THR A 64 -6.36 4.51 -2.15
N GLU A 65 -5.86 4.32 -3.37
CA GLU A 65 -6.67 3.96 -4.52
C GLU A 65 -7.34 2.58 -4.37
N GLY A 66 -6.65 1.66 -3.74
CA GLY A 66 -7.20 0.32 -3.48
C GLY A 66 -8.35 0.35 -2.48
N PHE A 67 -8.26 1.19 -1.44
CA PHE A 67 -9.36 1.40 -0.51
C PHE A 67 -10.54 2.12 -1.18
N VAL A 68 -10.29 3.18 -1.95
CA VAL A 68 -11.37 3.93 -2.64
C VAL A 68 -12.14 3.01 -3.59
N ALA A 69 -11.45 2.17 -4.37
CA ALA A 69 -12.08 1.18 -5.24
C ALA A 69 -12.92 0.18 -4.42
N ALA A 70 -12.37 -0.40 -3.36
CA ALA A 70 -13.08 -1.36 -2.52
C ALA A 70 -14.29 -0.75 -1.80
N ALA A 71 -14.20 0.51 -1.37
CA ALA A 71 -15.31 1.22 -0.77
C ALA A 71 -16.45 1.48 -1.79
N ASN A 72 -16.09 1.80 -3.04
CA ASN A 72 -17.04 1.88 -4.15
C ASN A 72 -17.77 0.54 -4.37
N ASP A 73 -17.05 -0.57 -4.24
CA ASP A 73 -17.59 -1.92 -4.37
C ASP A 73 -18.34 -2.40 -3.11
N GLY A 74 -18.53 -1.51 -2.13
CA GLY A 74 -19.37 -1.74 -0.97
C GLY A 74 -18.66 -2.26 0.28
N LEU A 75 -17.32 -2.20 0.35
CA LEU A 75 -16.57 -2.52 1.57
C LEU A 75 -17.07 -1.66 2.76
N LYS A 76 -17.46 -2.31 3.85
CA LYS A 76 -17.94 -1.70 5.09
C LYS A 76 -16.76 -1.34 5.99
N ALA A 77 -16.09 -0.23 5.69
CA ALA A 77 -14.92 0.24 6.41
C ALA A 77 -14.74 1.75 6.26
N LYS A 78 -13.91 2.34 7.13
CA LYS A 78 -13.62 3.78 7.18
C LYS A 78 -12.12 4.05 7.19
N ILE A 79 -11.72 5.18 6.64
CA ILE A 79 -10.40 5.76 6.81
C ILE A 79 -10.29 6.23 8.26
N ALA A 80 -9.48 5.56 9.05
CA ALA A 80 -9.20 5.98 10.42
C ALA A 80 -8.12 7.05 10.48
N LYS A 81 -7.16 6.99 9.53
CA LYS A 81 -6.03 7.92 9.44
C LYS A 81 -5.31 7.76 8.10
N VAL A 82 -4.70 8.84 7.60
CA VAL A 82 -3.62 8.73 6.63
C VAL A 82 -2.40 8.15 7.35
N TYR A 83 -1.79 7.11 6.79
CA TYR A 83 -0.61 6.47 7.37
C TYR A 83 0.68 7.05 6.77
N ILE A 84 0.78 7.05 5.45
CA ILE A 84 1.91 7.61 4.71
C ILE A 84 1.43 8.73 3.80
N ASP A 85 1.90 9.96 4.06
CA ASP A 85 1.58 11.13 3.23
C ASP A 85 2.32 11.11 1.89
N THR A 86 3.55 10.61 1.89
CA THR A 86 4.36 10.58 0.67
C THR A 86 3.69 9.73 -0.41
N PRO A 87 3.51 10.26 -1.63
CA PRO A 87 3.09 9.46 -2.77
C PRO A 87 3.99 8.25 -3.00
N LEU A 88 3.40 7.10 -3.39
CA LEU A 88 4.16 5.91 -3.71
C LEU A 88 4.77 6.03 -5.10
N VAL A 89 6.07 5.75 -5.18
CA VAL A 89 6.78 5.67 -6.46
C VAL A 89 6.75 4.24 -6.97
N TRP A 90 6.01 4.03 -8.03
CA TRP A 90 5.92 2.78 -8.75
C TRP A 90 7.02 2.70 -9.80
N GLY A 91 7.90 1.71 -9.68
CA GLY A 91 8.80 1.37 -10.77
C GLY A 91 8.06 0.60 -11.85
N ILE A 92 8.42 0.82 -13.09
CA ILE A 92 7.91 0.09 -14.25
C ILE A 92 9.04 -0.80 -14.75
N TYR A 93 8.81 -2.11 -14.71
CA TYR A 93 9.84 -3.09 -14.92
C TYR A 93 9.56 -3.96 -16.14
N THR A 94 10.64 -4.42 -16.75
CA THR A 94 10.65 -5.46 -17.78
C THR A 94 11.81 -6.43 -17.53
N SER A 95 11.86 -7.53 -18.27
CA SER A 95 13.01 -8.45 -18.24
C SER A 95 14.31 -7.73 -18.58
N ALA A 96 15.41 -8.10 -17.95
CA ALA A 96 16.72 -7.49 -18.22
C ALA A 96 17.18 -7.63 -19.66
N ASP A 97 16.82 -8.73 -20.33
CA ASP A 97 17.12 -9.04 -21.73
C ASP A 97 16.11 -8.50 -22.75
N ALA A 98 15.07 -7.79 -22.29
CA ALA A 98 14.10 -7.19 -23.19
C ALA A 98 14.78 -6.23 -24.18
N SER A 99 14.34 -6.25 -25.44
CA SER A 99 14.91 -5.46 -26.53
C SER A 99 14.56 -3.97 -26.50
N PHE A 100 13.87 -3.50 -25.44
CA PHE A 100 13.45 -2.12 -25.28
C PHE A 100 13.79 -1.59 -23.88
N ASP A 101 14.18 -0.30 -23.82
CA ASP A 101 14.57 0.39 -22.59
C ASP A 101 13.61 1.51 -22.19
N LYS A 102 12.61 1.77 -23.03
CA LYS A 102 11.60 2.80 -22.79
C LYS A 102 10.21 2.27 -23.08
N LEU A 103 9.28 2.72 -22.29
CA LEU A 103 7.89 2.35 -22.43
C LEU A 103 7.28 2.94 -23.72
N SER A 104 6.72 2.10 -24.57
CA SER A 104 5.99 2.47 -25.77
C SER A 104 4.60 1.83 -25.81
N LYS A 105 3.74 2.27 -26.72
CA LYS A 105 2.39 1.68 -26.90
C LYS A 105 2.46 0.19 -27.25
N GLN A 106 3.49 -0.22 -28.01
CA GLN A 106 3.68 -1.63 -28.43
C GLN A 106 4.04 -2.57 -27.28
N HIS A 107 4.60 -2.01 -26.18
CA HIS A 107 5.04 -2.77 -25.01
C HIS A 107 4.03 -2.69 -23.84
N SER A 108 2.80 -2.23 -24.10
CA SER A 108 1.81 -2.00 -23.06
C SER A 108 1.23 -3.29 -22.42
N SER A 109 1.43 -4.45 -23.02
CA SER A 109 0.89 -5.73 -22.54
C SER A 109 1.67 -6.95 -23.05
N PRO A 110 1.56 -8.14 -22.42
CA PRO A 110 0.82 -8.40 -21.16
C PRO A 110 1.47 -7.72 -19.96
N VAL A 111 0.64 -7.33 -18.97
CA VAL A 111 1.07 -6.70 -17.72
C VAL A 111 0.94 -7.70 -16.57
N ALA A 112 2.01 -7.96 -15.85
CA ALA A 112 1.96 -8.74 -14.62
C ALA A 112 1.28 -7.94 -13.50
N ILE A 113 0.34 -8.57 -12.82
CA ILE A 113 -0.36 -8.00 -11.66
C ILE A 113 -0.42 -9.03 -10.54
N SER A 114 -0.36 -8.59 -9.27
CA SER A 114 -0.50 -9.56 -8.18
C SER A 114 -1.90 -10.18 -8.18
N ARG A 115 -2.94 -9.40 -8.44
CA ARG A 115 -4.32 -9.84 -8.70
C ARG A 115 -5.15 -8.67 -9.20
N PHE A 116 -6.36 -8.94 -9.69
CA PHE A 116 -7.32 -7.89 -10.01
C PHE A 116 -7.68 -7.07 -8.74
N GLY A 117 -7.76 -5.75 -8.89
CA GLY A 117 -7.98 -4.81 -7.78
C GLY A 117 -6.75 -4.50 -6.91
N SER A 118 -5.58 -5.09 -7.21
CA SER A 118 -4.32 -4.76 -6.51
C SER A 118 -3.72 -3.44 -6.99
N GLY A 119 -2.76 -2.89 -6.23
CA GLY A 119 -2.03 -1.69 -6.64
C GLY A 119 -1.35 -1.84 -8.01
N SER A 120 -0.68 -2.98 -8.28
CA SER A 120 -0.07 -3.22 -9.59
C SER A 120 -1.07 -3.22 -10.74
N HIS A 121 -2.30 -3.70 -10.52
CA HIS A 121 -3.39 -3.65 -11.48
C HIS A 121 -3.86 -2.20 -11.71
N LEU A 122 -4.26 -1.51 -10.64
CA LEU A 122 -4.84 -0.16 -10.73
C LEU A 122 -3.83 0.84 -11.30
N MET A 123 -2.58 0.82 -10.83
CA MET A 123 -1.54 1.73 -11.31
C MET A 123 -1.19 1.51 -12.77
N SER A 124 -1.13 0.25 -13.22
CA SER A 124 -0.90 -0.02 -14.64
C SER A 124 -2.03 0.49 -15.53
N MET A 125 -3.29 0.39 -15.10
CA MET A 125 -4.44 0.94 -15.82
C MET A 125 -4.40 2.47 -15.86
N ILE A 126 -4.19 3.12 -14.72
CA ILE A 126 -4.16 4.59 -14.60
C ILE A 126 -3.03 5.16 -15.47
N HIS A 127 -1.81 4.66 -15.31
CA HIS A 127 -0.67 5.10 -16.10
C HIS A 127 -0.83 4.82 -17.61
N ALA A 128 -1.39 3.66 -17.98
CA ALA A 128 -1.70 3.38 -19.38
C ALA A 128 -2.73 4.38 -19.95
N ARG A 129 -3.75 4.72 -19.15
CA ARG A 129 -4.79 5.68 -19.55
C ARG A 129 -4.23 7.09 -19.75
N GLU A 130 -3.34 7.56 -18.89
CA GLU A 130 -2.64 8.85 -19.08
C GLU A 130 -1.85 8.91 -20.40
N ARG A 131 -1.39 7.75 -20.87
CA ARG A 131 -0.68 7.61 -22.15
C ARG A 131 -1.62 7.34 -23.34
N GLY A 132 -2.94 7.48 -23.15
CA GLY A 132 -3.96 7.23 -24.18
C GLY A 132 -4.13 5.75 -24.52
N ILE A 133 -3.78 4.83 -23.61
CA ILE A 133 -3.92 3.38 -23.78
C ILE A 133 -5.01 2.89 -22.84
N THR A 134 -5.90 2.03 -23.34
CA THR A 134 -6.88 1.33 -22.50
C THR A 134 -6.51 -0.15 -22.44
N LEU A 135 -6.16 -0.63 -21.24
CA LEU A 135 -5.88 -2.04 -21.00
C LEU A 135 -7.18 -2.80 -20.77
N LYS A 136 -7.31 -3.95 -21.43
CA LYS A 136 -8.43 -4.89 -21.26
C LYS A 136 -8.04 -6.02 -20.32
N GLU A 137 -9.02 -6.70 -19.74
CA GLU A 137 -8.83 -7.75 -18.74
C GLU A 137 -7.91 -8.88 -19.23
N ASN A 138 -8.02 -9.30 -20.48
CA ASN A 138 -7.19 -10.33 -21.10
C ASN A 138 -5.73 -9.91 -21.36
N GLN A 139 -5.36 -8.68 -21.06
CA GLN A 139 -4.00 -8.16 -21.17
C GLN A 139 -3.24 -8.19 -19.83
N PHE A 140 -3.86 -8.75 -18.79
CA PHE A 140 -3.24 -8.93 -17.49
C PHE A 140 -2.88 -10.40 -17.23
N ASN A 141 -1.72 -10.59 -16.60
CA ASN A 141 -1.26 -11.89 -16.12
C ASN A 141 -1.18 -11.85 -14.59
N VAL A 142 -1.96 -12.71 -13.92
CA VAL A 142 -2.02 -12.77 -12.45
C VAL A 142 -0.84 -13.59 -11.94
N VAL A 143 0.05 -12.95 -11.16
CA VAL A 143 1.33 -13.52 -10.69
C VAL A 143 1.41 -13.63 -9.16
N ASN A 144 0.40 -13.19 -8.42
CA ASN A 144 0.18 -13.29 -6.98
C ASN A 144 1.17 -12.52 -6.07
N SER A 145 2.42 -12.34 -6.46
CA SER A 145 3.46 -11.76 -5.60
C SER A 145 4.54 -11.02 -6.40
N LEU A 146 5.43 -10.31 -5.70
CA LEU A 146 6.63 -9.71 -6.29
C LEU A 146 7.46 -10.77 -7.02
N TYR A 147 7.76 -11.90 -6.34
CA TYR A 147 8.53 -12.99 -6.94
C TYR A 147 7.87 -13.56 -8.20
N GLY A 148 6.56 -13.78 -8.17
CA GLY A 148 5.81 -14.22 -9.36
C GLY A 148 5.90 -13.21 -10.51
N GLY A 149 5.90 -11.90 -10.22
CA GLY A 149 6.11 -10.85 -11.21
C GLY A 149 7.49 -10.90 -11.84
N VAL A 150 8.54 -11.05 -11.03
CA VAL A 150 9.92 -11.22 -11.50
C VAL A 150 10.05 -12.44 -12.43
N GLU A 151 9.56 -13.59 -12.00
CA GLU A 151 9.61 -14.82 -12.78
C GLU A 151 8.79 -14.74 -14.09
N SER A 152 7.65 -14.07 -14.05
CA SER A 152 6.83 -13.86 -15.25
C SER A 152 7.53 -13.00 -16.31
N LEU A 153 8.26 -11.96 -15.88
CA LEU A 153 9.06 -11.14 -16.79
C LEU A 153 10.25 -11.93 -17.36
N LYS A 154 10.97 -12.70 -16.53
CA LYS A 154 12.11 -13.55 -16.95
C LYS A 154 11.70 -14.62 -17.97
N ARG A 155 10.49 -15.18 -17.85
CA ARG A 155 9.94 -16.15 -18.80
C ARG A 155 9.25 -15.52 -20.00
N HIS A 156 9.20 -14.18 -20.07
CA HIS A 156 8.48 -13.42 -21.09
C HIS A 156 6.95 -13.69 -21.15
N ASP A 157 6.38 -14.26 -20.08
CA ASP A 157 4.92 -14.41 -19.93
C ASP A 157 4.24 -13.05 -19.80
N SER A 158 4.96 -12.06 -19.27
CA SER A 158 4.56 -10.66 -19.21
C SER A 158 5.65 -9.75 -19.79
N LYS A 159 5.25 -8.57 -20.26
CA LYS A 159 6.18 -7.53 -20.76
C LYS A 159 6.47 -6.46 -19.73
N LEU A 160 5.49 -6.16 -18.89
CA LEU A 160 5.54 -5.08 -17.90
C LEU A 160 5.11 -5.59 -16.53
N PHE A 161 5.71 -4.99 -15.50
CA PHE A 161 5.33 -5.19 -14.11
C PHE A 161 5.46 -3.85 -13.36
N TYR A 162 4.44 -3.50 -12.59
CA TYR A 162 4.42 -2.32 -11.73
C TYR A 162 4.54 -2.76 -10.28
N TRP A 163 5.57 -2.24 -9.59
CA TRP A 163 5.75 -2.53 -8.17
C TRP A 163 6.45 -1.37 -7.46
N GLU A 164 6.37 -1.36 -6.13
CA GLU A 164 7.05 -0.35 -5.33
C GLU A 164 8.56 -0.36 -5.60
N LYS A 165 9.12 0.81 -5.84
CA LYS A 165 10.47 1.00 -6.39
C LYS A 165 11.58 0.40 -5.52
N PHE A 166 11.50 0.56 -4.21
CA PHE A 166 12.56 0.08 -3.31
C PHE A 166 12.51 -1.43 -3.11
N MET A 167 11.32 -2.03 -3.09
CA MET A 167 11.15 -3.49 -2.98
C MET A 167 11.67 -4.25 -4.20
N THR A 168 11.60 -3.66 -5.39
CA THR A 168 12.09 -4.27 -6.64
C THR A 168 13.56 -3.99 -6.93
N ARG A 169 14.18 -3.07 -6.21
CA ARG A 169 15.57 -2.65 -6.43
C ARG A 169 16.62 -3.77 -6.36
N PRO A 170 16.53 -4.76 -5.44
CA PRO A 170 17.42 -5.92 -5.46
C PRO A 170 17.44 -6.67 -6.78
N HIS A 171 16.26 -6.88 -7.40
CA HIS A 171 16.12 -7.57 -8.68
C HIS A 171 16.70 -6.79 -9.88
N VAL A 172 16.69 -5.45 -9.79
CA VAL A 172 17.37 -4.61 -10.78
C VAL A 172 18.88 -4.67 -10.59
N LYS A 173 19.37 -4.63 -9.34
CA LYS A 173 20.81 -4.74 -9.03
C LYS A 173 21.41 -6.09 -9.40
N SER A 174 20.64 -7.18 -9.23
CA SER A 174 21.07 -8.54 -9.62
C SER A 174 21.05 -8.77 -11.14
N GLY A 175 20.48 -7.83 -11.91
CA GLY A 175 20.34 -7.96 -13.36
C GLY A 175 19.20 -8.90 -13.80
N GLU A 176 18.25 -9.22 -12.91
CA GLU A 176 17.06 -9.99 -13.27
C GLU A 176 16.03 -9.14 -14.02
N LEU A 177 15.91 -7.87 -13.62
CA LEU A 177 14.98 -6.90 -14.20
C LEU A 177 15.71 -5.63 -14.62
N LYS A 178 15.12 -4.90 -15.56
CA LYS A 178 15.45 -3.48 -15.76
C LYS A 178 14.25 -2.59 -15.53
N MET A 179 14.50 -1.45 -14.89
CA MET A 179 13.50 -0.41 -14.70
C MET A 179 13.50 0.50 -15.93
N ILE A 180 12.35 0.62 -16.58
CA ILE A 180 12.16 1.39 -17.83
C ILE A 180 11.33 2.66 -17.65
N GLY A 181 10.93 2.95 -16.43
CA GLY A 181 10.18 4.15 -16.07
C GLY A 181 9.73 4.15 -14.63
N GLU A 182 9.14 5.27 -14.22
CA GLU A 182 8.52 5.46 -12.93
C GLU A 182 7.16 6.11 -13.10
N PHE A 183 6.25 5.82 -12.18
CA PHE A 183 4.95 6.46 -12.08
C PHE A 183 4.68 6.82 -10.62
N CYS A 184 4.35 8.06 -10.35
CA CYS A 184 4.06 8.56 -9.01
C CYS A 184 2.60 9.02 -8.97
N ALA A 185 1.78 8.36 -8.19
CA ALA A 185 0.38 8.71 -8.02
C ALA A 185 0.24 10.00 -7.19
N PRO A 186 -0.57 11.00 -7.60
CA PRO A 186 -0.65 12.29 -6.93
C PRO A 186 -1.60 12.25 -5.70
N TRP A 187 -1.38 11.30 -4.77
CA TRP A 187 -2.12 11.15 -3.50
C TRP A 187 -1.26 10.48 -2.44
N SER A 188 -1.66 10.62 -1.17
CA SER A 188 -1.04 9.91 -0.04
C SER A 188 -1.09 8.41 -0.26
N SER A 189 0.03 7.70 -0.06
CA SER A 189 0.15 6.31 -0.51
C SER A 189 -0.65 5.32 0.33
N PHE A 190 -0.61 5.42 1.66
CA PHE A 190 -1.23 4.43 2.54
C PHE A 190 -2.17 5.05 3.57
N LEU A 191 -3.27 4.35 3.79
CA LEU A 191 -4.29 4.67 4.79
C LEU A 191 -4.35 3.56 5.83
N ILE A 192 -4.67 3.92 7.07
CA ILE A 192 -5.14 2.97 8.10
C ILE A 192 -6.67 2.92 7.98
N ILE A 193 -7.15 1.74 7.63
CA ILE A 193 -8.57 1.46 7.41
C ILE A 193 -9.09 0.60 8.56
N VAL A 194 -10.30 0.89 9.02
CA VAL A 194 -10.97 0.17 10.10
C VAL A 194 -12.32 -0.34 9.60
N SER A 195 -12.65 -1.60 9.86
CA SER A 195 -13.98 -2.14 9.54
C SER A 195 -15.06 -1.42 10.34
N ASP A 196 -16.26 -1.25 9.77
CA ASP A 196 -17.39 -0.59 10.44
C ASP A 196 -17.78 -1.33 11.73
N ASP A 197 -17.59 -2.65 11.78
CA ASP A 197 -17.87 -3.47 12.96
C ASP A 197 -16.85 -3.21 14.08
N ALA A 198 -15.57 -3.19 13.76
CA ALA A 198 -14.52 -2.85 14.72
C ALA A 198 -14.66 -1.41 15.21
N LEU A 199 -15.02 -0.47 14.32
CA LEU A 199 -15.28 0.93 14.67
C LEU A 199 -16.41 1.06 15.70
N LYS A 200 -17.47 0.26 15.58
CA LYS A 200 -18.60 0.25 16.53
C LYS A 200 -18.22 -0.40 17.86
N LYS A 201 -17.52 -1.53 17.83
CA LYS A 201 -17.29 -2.36 19.03
C LYS A 201 -16.02 -2.02 19.79
N LYS A 202 -14.99 -1.50 19.11
CA LYS A 202 -13.61 -1.34 19.63
C LYS A 202 -13.08 0.10 19.47
N ARG A 203 -13.94 1.08 19.27
CA ARG A 203 -13.59 2.47 18.94
C ARG A 203 -12.46 3.02 19.81
N GLN A 204 -12.60 2.93 21.12
CA GLN A 204 -11.64 3.50 22.08
C GLN A 204 -10.26 2.86 21.96
N ALA A 205 -10.21 1.53 21.75
CA ALA A 205 -8.95 0.82 21.53
C ALA A 205 -8.30 1.21 20.21
N ILE A 206 -9.10 1.46 19.16
CA ILE A 206 -8.62 1.91 17.85
C ILE A 206 -8.05 3.32 17.95
N GLU A 207 -8.74 4.27 18.56
CA GLU A 207 -8.22 5.63 18.77
C GLU A 207 -6.90 5.62 19.54
N HIS A 208 -6.81 4.78 20.57
CA HIS A 208 -5.57 4.60 21.34
C HIS A 208 -4.45 3.95 20.50
N LEU A 209 -4.77 2.92 19.71
CA LEU A 209 -3.84 2.30 18.76
C LEU A 209 -3.23 3.32 17.80
N LEU A 210 -4.06 4.23 17.25
CA LEU A 210 -3.59 5.26 16.32
C LEU A 210 -2.62 6.25 16.99
N GLN A 211 -2.87 6.60 18.27
CA GLN A 211 -1.96 7.46 19.05
C GLN A 211 -0.64 6.76 19.32
N ILE A 212 -0.66 5.48 19.70
CA ILE A 212 0.54 4.65 19.88
C ILE A 212 1.34 4.62 18.59
N MET A 213 0.69 4.32 17.46
CA MET A 213 1.38 4.25 16.17
C MET A 213 1.97 5.58 15.71
N ASN A 214 1.35 6.72 16.05
CA ASN A 214 1.96 8.02 15.81
C ASN A 214 3.29 8.16 16.56
N ALA A 215 3.31 7.85 17.85
CA ALA A 215 4.53 7.91 18.67
C ALA A 215 5.60 6.95 18.14
N GLU A 216 5.22 5.73 17.78
CA GLU A 216 6.14 4.71 17.27
C GLU A 216 6.72 5.07 15.89
N CYS A 217 5.92 5.65 14.99
CA CYS A 217 6.43 6.13 13.70
C CYS A 217 7.42 7.31 13.85
N ILE A 218 7.14 8.23 14.78
CA ILE A 218 8.06 9.33 15.12
C ILE A 218 9.36 8.76 15.66
N ALA A 219 9.28 7.88 16.67
CA ALA A 219 10.45 7.26 17.30
C ALA A 219 11.26 6.47 16.26
N PHE A 220 10.59 5.66 15.43
CA PHE A 220 11.26 4.90 14.37
C PHE A 220 11.98 5.80 13.35
N LYS A 221 11.37 6.92 12.95
CA LYS A 221 12.02 7.85 12.01
C LYS A 221 13.24 8.55 12.57
N GLN A 222 13.27 8.81 13.87
CA GLN A 222 14.36 9.49 14.58
C GLN A 222 15.46 8.55 15.05
N GLU A 223 15.16 7.24 15.12
CA GLU A 223 16.07 6.25 15.67
C GLU A 223 17.22 5.90 14.70
N ASN A 224 18.45 6.01 15.17
CA ASN A 224 19.64 5.73 14.35
C ASN A 224 19.71 4.28 13.85
N HIS A 225 19.13 3.34 14.61
CA HIS A 225 19.10 1.92 14.26
C HIS A 225 18.07 1.56 13.18
N SER A 226 17.12 2.44 12.85
CA SER A 226 16.08 2.17 11.86
C SER A 226 16.65 1.86 10.47
N ALA A 227 17.72 2.57 10.06
CA ALA A 227 18.40 2.27 8.81
C ALA A 227 19.07 0.86 8.84
N ILE A 228 19.56 0.42 10.00
CA ILE A 228 20.13 -0.92 10.17
C ILE A 228 19.05 -1.99 10.09
N GLN A 229 17.88 -1.75 10.68
CA GLN A 229 16.74 -2.67 10.61
C GLN A 229 16.20 -2.80 9.18
N LEU A 230 16.09 -1.68 8.46
CA LEU A 230 15.71 -1.67 7.04
C LEU A 230 16.70 -2.48 6.20
N ARG A 231 18.01 -2.25 6.38
CA ARG A 231 19.04 -3.05 5.72
C ARG A 231 18.86 -4.55 5.99
N LYS A 232 18.68 -4.91 7.25
CA LYS A 232 18.60 -6.32 7.68
C LYS A 232 17.37 -7.04 7.11
N LYS A 233 16.22 -6.34 7.02
CA LYS A 233 14.93 -6.95 6.61
C LYS A 233 14.66 -6.86 5.10
N PHE A 234 15.19 -5.83 4.42
CA PHE A 234 14.80 -5.51 3.03
C PHE A 234 15.99 -5.40 2.06
N ASP A 235 17.15 -5.93 2.44
CA ASP A 235 18.37 -5.94 1.61
C ASP A 235 18.75 -4.55 1.04
N MET A 236 18.45 -3.50 1.80
CA MET A 236 18.84 -2.14 1.47
C MET A 236 20.26 -1.85 1.97
N SER A 237 21.07 -1.10 1.23
CA SER A 237 22.28 -0.51 1.78
C SER A 237 21.94 0.57 2.82
N ILE A 238 22.83 0.89 3.75
CA ILE A 238 22.60 1.95 4.74
C ILE A 238 22.31 3.32 4.09
N PRO A 239 23.03 3.77 3.04
CA PRO A 239 22.66 4.99 2.33
C PRO A 239 21.24 4.97 1.75
N GLU A 240 20.83 3.85 1.16
CA GLU A 240 19.48 3.68 0.62
C GLU A 240 18.41 3.73 1.70
N ALA A 241 18.63 3.03 2.83
CA ALA A 241 17.72 3.05 3.97
C ALA A 241 17.57 4.47 4.54
N ARG A 242 18.67 5.21 4.67
CA ARG A 242 18.65 6.62 5.12
C ARG A 242 17.92 7.52 4.12
N GLN A 243 18.14 7.32 2.82
CA GLN A 243 17.45 8.06 1.77
C GLN A 243 15.94 7.78 1.83
N TRP A 244 15.53 6.52 1.97
CA TRP A 244 14.14 6.13 2.11
C TRP A 244 13.50 6.75 3.35
N LEU A 245 14.13 6.66 4.53
CA LEU A 245 13.67 7.30 5.78
C LEU A 245 13.50 8.82 5.62
N LYS A 246 14.42 9.48 4.93
CA LYS A 246 14.34 10.92 4.67
C LYS A 246 13.12 11.29 3.83
N HIS A 247 12.81 10.51 2.80
CA HIS A 247 11.71 10.78 1.86
C HIS A 247 10.35 10.33 2.40
N THR A 248 10.29 9.23 3.14
CA THR A 248 9.03 8.71 3.66
C THR A 248 8.50 9.61 4.78
N GLN A 249 7.27 10.09 4.63
CA GLN A 249 6.58 10.90 5.62
C GLN A 249 5.38 10.10 6.16
N TRP A 250 5.48 9.65 7.42
CA TRP A 250 4.31 9.20 8.16
C TRP A 250 3.47 10.41 8.52
N ASN A 251 2.16 10.30 8.37
CA ASN A 251 1.24 11.32 8.86
C ASN A 251 1.17 11.27 10.39
N TYR A 252 1.24 12.41 11.06
CA TYR A 252 1.20 12.49 12.52
C TYR A 252 -0.06 13.18 13.07
N ASN A 253 -0.93 13.66 12.18
CA ASN A 253 -2.20 14.28 12.56
C ASN A 253 -3.40 13.39 12.21
N PHE A 254 -4.61 13.86 12.48
CA PHE A 254 -5.88 13.22 12.12
C PHE A 254 -6.60 14.05 11.05
N GLU A 255 -5.86 14.39 10.00
CA GLU A 255 -6.37 15.13 8.85
C GLU A 255 -6.09 14.34 7.57
N VAL A 256 -6.95 14.50 6.59
CA VAL A 256 -6.78 13.99 5.23
C VAL A 256 -7.15 15.08 4.23
N GLU A 257 -6.30 15.31 3.24
CA GLU A 257 -6.58 16.28 2.19
C GLU A 257 -7.69 15.78 1.27
N HIS A 258 -8.75 16.57 1.11
CA HIS A 258 -9.82 16.30 0.14
C HIS A 258 -9.25 16.07 -1.26
N ALA A 259 -8.30 16.89 -1.68
CA ALA A 259 -7.65 16.79 -2.98
C ALA A 259 -6.97 15.43 -3.18
N SER A 260 -6.29 14.89 -2.16
CA SER A 260 -5.62 13.58 -2.23
C SER A 260 -6.62 12.46 -2.51
N LEU A 261 -7.71 12.38 -1.74
CA LEU A 261 -8.74 11.35 -1.94
C LEU A 261 -9.51 11.55 -3.26
N ASN A 262 -9.79 12.79 -3.62
CA ASN A 262 -10.49 13.09 -4.88
C ASN A 262 -9.63 12.75 -6.10
N ASN A 263 -8.33 13.01 -6.08
CA ASN A 263 -7.42 12.63 -7.16
C ASN A 263 -7.41 11.10 -7.35
N ALA A 264 -7.34 10.33 -6.27
CA ALA A 264 -7.43 8.87 -6.34
C ALA A 264 -8.78 8.41 -6.91
N LYS A 265 -9.89 9.00 -6.44
CA LYS A 265 -11.24 8.73 -6.98
C LYS A 265 -11.32 9.02 -8.48
N GLN A 266 -10.90 10.23 -8.92
CA GLN A 266 -10.99 10.63 -10.32
C GLN A 266 -10.15 9.72 -11.23
N ALA A 267 -8.95 9.34 -10.81
CA ALA A 267 -8.13 8.38 -11.55
C ALA A 267 -8.84 7.03 -11.71
N LEU A 268 -9.53 6.55 -10.67
CA LEU A 268 -10.31 5.30 -10.71
C LEU A 268 -11.56 5.42 -11.57
N VAL A 269 -12.25 6.58 -11.56
CA VAL A 269 -13.40 6.85 -12.47
C VAL A 269 -12.96 6.76 -13.92
N ILE A 270 -11.84 7.38 -14.28
CA ILE A 270 -11.28 7.37 -15.64
C ILE A 270 -11.02 5.93 -16.15
N VAL A 271 -10.64 5.02 -15.27
CA VAL A 271 -10.37 3.61 -15.63
C VAL A 271 -11.57 2.68 -15.34
N GLY A 272 -12.74 3.23 -14.99
CA GLY A 272 -13.96 2.47 -14.75
C GLY A 272 -13.94 1.60 -13.49
N LYS A 273 -13.22 2.02 -12.46
CA LYS A 273 -13.07 1.31 -11.17
C LYS A 273 -13.66 2.08 -9.99
N CYS A 274 -14.35 3.18 -10.26
CA CYS A 274 -15.09 3.94 -9.26
C CYS A 274 -16.23 4.70 -9.91
N ASP A 275 -17.33 4.87 -9.20
CA ASP A 275 -18.46 5.70 -9.58
C ASP A 275 -18.15 7.17 -9.25
N GLU A 276 -18.54 8.10 -10.13
CA GLU A 276 -18.47 9.54 -9.87
C GLU A 276 -19.27 9.98 -8.65
N GLN A 277 -20.34 9.23 -8.33
CA GLN A 277 -21.25 9.51 -7.23
C GLN A 277 -20.69 9.13 -5.85
N LEU A 278 -19.56 8.41 -5.78
CA LEU A 278 -18.92 8.05 -4.50
C LEU A 278 -18.59 9.32 -3.70
N LYS A 279 -19.18 9.43 -2.52
CA LYS A 279 -18.96 10.56 -1.59
C LYS A 279 -17.77 10.24 -0.69
N ILE A 280 -16.60 10.84 -0.98
CA ILE A 280 -15.37 10.59 -0.24
C ILE A 280 -15.47 11.03 1.23
N GLU A 281 -16.33 12.02 1.55
CA GLU A 281 -16.59 12.48 2.92
C GLU A 281 -17.17 11.37 3.81
N ARG A 282 -17.89 10.43 3.22
CA ARG A 282 -18.49 9.28 3.92
C ARG A 282 -17.48 8.16 4.20
N LEU A 283 -16.28 8.26 3.62
CA LEU A 283 -15.23 7.26 3.81
C LEU A 283 -14.43 7.47 5.10
N CYS A 284 -14.50 8.67 5.69
CA CYS A 284 -13.74 9.03 6.87
C CYS A 284 -14.40 8.54 8.17
N ALA A 285 -13.57 8.13 9.15
CA ALA A 285 -14.02 7.90 10.51
C ALA A 285 -14.40 9.24 11.18
N PRO A 286 -15.26 9.24 12.24
CA PRO A 286 -15.80 10.47 12.83
C PRO A 286 -14.77 11.45 13.39
N TRP A 287 -13.57 10.98 13.72
CA TRP A 287 -12.47 11.80 14.24
C TRP A 287 -11.50 12.30 13.19
N LEU A 288 -11.58 11.78 11.95
CA LEU A 288 -10.71 12.18 10.86
C LEU A 288 -11.26 13.41 10.16
N LYS A 289 -10.50 14.50 10.19
CA LYS A 289 -10.88 15.76 9.58
C LYS A 289 -10.50 15.77 8.10
N LEU A 290 -11.47 16.00 7.24
CA LEU A 290 -11.25 16.25 5.83
C LEU A 290 -10.96 17.75 5.63
N ILE A 291 -9.79 18.11 5.09
CA ILE A 291 -9.32 19.49 4.87
C ILE A 291 -9.13 19.78 3.38
#